data_1d18c1e6ee412b4f97078a3ce5b79490
#
_entry.id   1d18c1e6ee412b4f97078a3ce5b79490
#
_cell.length_a   1.000
_cell.length_b   1.000
_cell.length_c   1.000
_cell.angle_alpha   90.00
_cell.angle_beta   90.00
_cell.angle_gamma   90.00
#
_symmetry.space_group_name_H-M   'P 1'
#
loop_
_entity.id
_entity.type
_entity.pdbx_description
1 polymer ?
#
loop_
_entity_poly.entity_id
_entity_poly.type
_entity_poly.pdbx_seq_one_letter_code
_entity_poly.pdbx_strand_id
1 'polypeptide(L)'
;MSTETKSVETIATRGITRAAERYLEQYGDPLVMNTYLKITILVLAGVCITLAGLTYKSQTALAGLHPMIVRVNDVGHAEAIDYRNFQYRPQEAENKYYLTRWAELYFSRNRFTIERDQTQSLYFLNSDVQRAVIDQERKDSSIQNYVKDSTLPYVDVEIKNVILDDLRQSPYSARIEFEKVYSNPSDHTELKRERWTASVTYVFRENVKNNELAVNPLGLTIVRFRADQAFS
;
A
#
# COMPACT_ATOMS: atom_id res chain seq x y z
N MET A 1 99.86 8.87 -11.81
CA MET A 1 98.78 7.87 -12.13
C MET A 1 97.69 7.79 -11.06
N SER A 2 97.52 8.83 -10.18
CA SER A 2 96.56 8.74 -9.04
C SER A 2 95.38 9.71 -9.12
N THR A 3 95.32 10.58 -10.10
CA THR A 3 94.26 11.60 -10.24
C THR A 3 93.10 11.18 -11.18
N GLU A 4 93.35 10.33 -12.15
CA GLU A 4 92.34 9.85 -13.11
C GLU A 4 91.38 8.82 -12.51
N THR A 5 91.87 7.93 -11.65
CA THR A 5 91.09 6.93 -11.00
C THR A 5 90.00 7.51 -10.07
N LYS A 6 90.38 8.62 -9.36
CA LYS A 6 89.46 9.31 -8.45
C LYS A 6 88.32 10.07 -9.17
N SER A 7 88.62 10.58 -10.37
CA SER A 7 87.59 11.27 -11.17
C SER A 7 86.55 10.30 -11.79
N VAL A 8 86.96 9.11 -12.20
CA VAL A 8 86.13 8.07 -12.77
C VAL A 8 85.20 7.50 -11.68
N GLU A 9 85.74 7.29 -10.49
CA GLU A 9 84.99 6.76 -9.35
C GLU A 9 83.90 7.76 -8.88
N THR A 10 84.20 9.06 -8.90
CA THR A 10 83.26 10.12 -8.56
C THR A 10 82.18 10.30 -9.60
N ILE A 11 82.47 10.08 -10.89
CA ILE A 11 81.48 10.16 -11.98
C ILE A 11 80.57 8.92 -11.94
N ALA A 12 81.12 7.73 -11.69
CA ALA A 12 80.31 6.50 -11.55
C ALA A 12 79.35 6.56 -10.35
N THR A 13 79.85 7.07 -9.20
CA THR A 13 78.99 7.22 -8.00
C THR A 13 77.89 8.25 -8.22
N ARG A 14 78.16 9.36 -8.89
CA ARG A 14 77.10 10.33 -9.27
C ARG A 14 76.06 9.77 -10.29
N GLY A 15 76.51 8.88 -11.18
CA GLY A 15 75.63 8.22 -12.14
C GLY A 15 74.69 7.26 -11.44
N ILE A 16 75.18 6.50 -10.46
CA ILE A 16 74.37 5.54 -9.68
C ILE A 16 73.36 6.28 -8.80
N THR A 17 73.75 7.38 -8.13
CA THR A 17 72.80 8.20 -7.32
C THR A 17 71.67 8.80 -8.16
N ARG A 18 72.02 9.37 -9.33
CA ARG A 18 71.00 9.90 -10.27
C ARG A 18 70.11 8.85 -10.83
N ALA A 19 70.56 7.64 -11.07
CA ALA A 19 69.75 6.51 -11.53
C ALA A 19 68.84 6.06 -10.40
N ALA A 20 69.32 6.00 -9.17
CA ALA A 20 68.50 5.68 -8.00
C ALA A 20 67.42 6.72 -7.69
N GLU A 21 67.75 8.01 -7.83
CA GLU A 21 66.76 9.10 -7.70
C GLU A 21 65.64 9.00 -8.76
N ARG A 22 65.99 8.79 -10.02
CA ARG A 22 65.04 8.61 -11.11
C ARG A 22 64.15 7.36 -10.92
N TYR A 23 64.75 6.31 -10.38
CA TYR A 23 64.00 5.09 -10.04
C TYR A 23 62.98 5.34 -8.91
N LEU A 24 63.39 6.07 -7.87
CA LEU A 24 62.53 6.48 -6.76
C LEU A 24 61.40 7.42 -7.23
N GLU A 25 61.72 8.40 -8.11
CA GLU A 25 60.72 9.29 -8.69
C GLU A 25 59.69 8.51 -9.58
N GLN A 26 60.18 7.56 -10.37
CA GLN A 26 59.38 6.88 -11.37
C GLN A 26 58.53 5.73 -10.78
N TYR A 27 59.01 5.06 -9.74
CA TYR A 27 58.37 3.88 -9.14
C TYR A 27 58.00 4.06 -7.67
N GLY A 28 58.60 5.00 -6.96
CA GLY A 28 58.30 5.28 -5.56
C GLY A 28 56.94 5.97 -5.40
N ASP A 29 56.65 7.00 -6.19
CA ASP A 29 55.37 7.72 -6.20
C ASP A 29 54.16 6.83 -6.49
N PRO A 30 54.16 5.94 -7.51
CA PRO A 30 53.07 5.03 -7.76
C PRO A 30 52.83 4.02 -6.65
N LEU A 31 53.88 3.54 -5.97
CA LEU A 31 53.76 2.60 -4.84
C LEU A 31 53.13 3.26 -3.61
N VAL A 32 53.54 4.47 -3.30
CA VAL A 32 52.98 5.29 -2.21
C VAL A 32 51.52 5.63 -2.52
N MET A 33 51.24 6.07 -3.74
CA MET A 33 49.90 6.41 -4.20
C MET A 33 48.97 5.22 -4.16
N ASN A 34 49.43 4.02 -4.54
CA ASN A 34 48.69 2.78 -4.45
C ASN A 34 48.33 2.40 -2.99
N THR A 35 49.26 2.67 -2.05
CA THR A 35 49.02 2.44 -0.64
C THR A 35 47.97 3.40 -0.07
N TYR A 36 48.03 4.70 -0.40
CA TYR A 36 47.00 5.66 -0.02
C TYR A 36 45.66 5.31 -0.63
N LEU A 37 45.59 4.86 -1.90
CA LEU A 37 44.37 4.43 -2.55
C LEU A 37 43.75 3.23 -1.83
N LYS A 38 44.56 2.23 -1.44
CA LYS A 38 44.05 1.06 -0.67
C LYS A 38 43.48 1.48 0.68
N ILE A 39 44.16 2.39 1.41
CA ILE A 39 43.66 2.91 2.68
C ILE A 39 42.36 3.69 2.49
N THR A 40 42.26 4.51 1.46
CA THR A 40 41.06 5.27 1.14
C THR A 40 39.90 4.34 0.82
N ILE A 41 40.12 3.29 0.03
CA ILE A 41 39.07 2.28 -0.28
C ILE A 41 38.63 1.57 1.00
N LEU A 42 39.55 1.23 1.90
CA LEU A 42 39.24 0.54 3.14
C LEU A 42 38.40 1.43 4.09
N VAL A 43 38.76 2.72 4.20
CA VAL A 43 37.96 3.70 4.96
C VAL A 43 36.60 3.89 4.35
N LEU A 44 36.51 4.03 3.03
CA LEU A 44 35.24 4.19 2.33
C LEU A 44 34.32 2.96 2.51
N ALA A 45 34.88 1.75 2.42
CA ALA A 45 34.18 0.52 2.69
C ALA A 45 33.61 0.47 4.13
N GLY A 46 34.44 0.91 5.12
CA GLY A 46 33.99 1.02 6.51
C GLY A 46 32.83 1.99 6.70
N VAL A 47 32.86 3.13 6.03
CA VAL A 47 31.76 4.12 6.04
C VAL A 47 30.50 3.53 5.40
N CYS A 48 30.61 2.84 4.27
CA CYS A 48 29.46 2.20 3.62
C CYS A 48 28.81 1.12 4.50
N ILE A 49 29.62 0.30 5.18
CA ILE A 49 29.10 -0.74 6.10
C ILE A 49 28.38 -0.10 7.28
N THR A 50 28.92 0.97 7.87
CA THR A 50 28.26 1.67 8.98
C THR A 50 26.95 2.33 8.55
N LEU A 51 26.92 2.97 7.38
CA LEU A 51 25.68 3.54 6.83
C LEU A 51 24.64 2.47 6.52
N ALA A 52 25.04 1.35 5.95
CA ALA A 52 24.13 0.22 5.71
C ALA A 52 23.54 -0.35 7.02
N GLY A 53 24.36 -0.45 8.07
CA GLY A 53 23.90 -0.87 9.40
C GLY A 53 22.92 0.12 10.04
N LEU A 54 23.18 1.43 9.90
CA LEU A 54 22.30 2.47 10.40
C LEU A 54 20.95 2.49 9.64
N THR A 55 20.97 2.34 8.32
CA THR A 55 19.75 2.28 7.51
C THR A 55 18.92 1.04 7.84
N TYR A 56 19.55 -0.12 8.02
CA TYR A 56 18.87 -1.34 8.45
C TYR A 56 18.22 -1.16 9.83
N LYS A 57 18.94 -0.61 10.80
CA LYS A 57 18.41 -0.33 12.15
C LYS A 57 17.27 0.70 12.12
N SER A 58 17.37 1.72 11.28
CA SER A 58 16.31 2.73 11.10
C SER A 58 15.05 2.12 10.50
N GLN A 59 15.18 1.26 9.49
CA GLN A 59 14.02 0.57 8.89
C GLN A 59 13.32 -0.38 9.86
N THR A 60 14.09 -1.12 10.67
CA THR A 60 13.50 -2.00 11.71
C THR A 60 12.82 -1.21 12.82
N ALA A 61 13.35 -0.04 13.19
CA ALA A 61 12.71 0.85 14.16
C ALA A 61 11.41 1.46 13.62
N LEU A 62 11.39 1.86 12.34
CA LEU A 62 10.18 2.38 11.67
C LEU A 62 9.11 1.31 11.47
N ALA A 63 9.49 0.05 11.23
CA ALA A 63 8.55 -1.06 11.11
C ALA A 63 7.84 -1.38 12.45
N GLY A 64 8.40 -0.94 13.58
CA GLY A 64 7.79 -1.05 14.91
C GLY A 64 6.94 0.16 15.33
N LEU A 65 6.90 1.22 14.52
CA LEU A 65 6.03 2.38 14.79
C LEU A 65 4.60 2.06 14.34
N HIS A 66 3.80 1.54 15.26
CA HIS A 66 2.36 1.43 15.06
C HIS A 66 1.73 2.81 15.28
N PRO A 67 0.86 3.29 14.38
CA PRO A 67 0.15 4.55 14.61
C PRO A 67 -0.68 4.40 15.89
N MET A 68 -0.49 5.32 16.83
CA MET A 68 -1.32 5.39 18.02
C MET A 68 -2.70 5.89 17.60
N ILE A 69 -3.70 5.01 17.56
CA ILE A 69 -5.08 5.42 17.35
C ILE A 69 -5.63 5.86 18.69
N VAL A 70 -5.90 7.16 18.79
CA VAL A 70 -6.63 7.73 19.93
C VAL A 70 -8.12 7.61 19.62
N ARG A 71 -8.83 6.75 20.34
CA ARG A 71 -10.28 6.69 20.27
C ARG A 71 -10.84 7.74 21.23
N VAL A 72 -11.61 8.66 20.73
CA VAL A 72 -12.41 9.58 21.56
C VAL A 72 -13.74 8.88 21.81
N ASN A 73 -14.03 8.54 23.06
CA ASN A 73 -15.30 7.96 23.46
C ASN A 73 -16.39 9.05 23.45
N ASP A 74 -17.66 8.66 23.36
CA ASP A 74 -18.83 9.59 23.32
C ASP A 74 -18.88 10.56 24.51
N VAL A 75 -18.11 10.32 25.57
CA VAL A 75 -17.95 11.17 26.76
C VAL A 75 -16.73 12.08 26.68
N GLY A 76 -15.98 12.09 25.54
CA GLY A 76 -14.82 12.95 25.35
C GLY A 76 -13.51 12.48 26.00
N HIS A 77 -13.45 11.28 26.57
CA HIS A 77 -12.22 10.70 27.08
C HIS A 77 -11.39 10.08 25.93
N ALA A 78 -10.14 10.52 25.82
CA ALA A 78 -9.15 9.93 24.92
C ALA A 78 -8.50 8.72 25.60
N GLU A 79 -8.78 7.52 25.13
CA GLU A 79 -8.08 6.30 25.53
C GLU A 79 -6.98 5.96 24.54
N ALA A 80 -5.74 5.84 25.04
CA ALA A 80 -4.64 5.29 24.24
C ALA A 80 -4.80 3.76 24.16
N ILE A 81 -5.06 3.26 22.98
CA ILE A 81 -5.23 1.83 22.75
C ILE A 81 -3.85 1.20 22.55
N ASP A 82 -3.43 0.30 23.46
CA ASP A 82 -2.23 -0.51 23.28
C ASP A 82 -2.50 -1.60 22.22
N TYR A 83 -1.88 -1.42 21.05
CA TYR A 83 -2.05 -2.29 19.88
C TYR A 83 -1.67 -3.77 20.12
N ARG A 84 -0.86 -4.06 21.13
CA ARG A 84 -0.33 -5.41 21.37
C ARG A 84 -1.36 -6.40 21.86
N ASN A 85 -2.45 -5.92 22.45
CA ASN A 85 -3.52 -6.75 23.02
C ASN A 85 -4.93 -6.34 22.55
N PHE A 86 -5.01 -5.50 21.53
CA PHE A 86 -6.30 -5.02 21.05
C PHE A 86 -6.93 -6.05 20.12
N GLN A 87 -7.80 -6.89 20.67
CA GLN A 87 -8.77 -7.61 19.85
C GLN A 87 -9.91 -6.64 19.51
N TYR A 88 -9.85 -6.10 18.30
CA TYR A 88 -10.93 -5.29 17.79
C TYR A 88 -12.24 -6.10 17.84
N ARG A 89 -13.18 -5.62 18.63
CA ARG A 89 -14.55 -6.13 18.60
C ARG A 89 -15.38 -5.17 17.75
N PRO A 90 -15.87 -5.62 16.60
CA PRO A 90 -16.67 -4.77 15.74
C PRO A 90 -17.91 -4.28 16.47
N GLN A 91 -18.10 -2.96 16.50
CA GLN A 91 -19.32 -2.37 17.04
C GLN A 91 -20.43 -2.44 15.98
N GLU A 92 -21.66 -2.59 16.44
CA GLU A 92 -22.83 -2.72 15.54
C GLU A 92 -22.94 -1.53 14.57
N ALA A 93 -22.76 -0.31 15.07
CA ALA A 93 -22.85 0.91 14.26
C ALA A 93 -21.79 0.97 13.17
N GLU A 94 -20.55 0.58 13.49
CA GLU A 94 -19.45 0.55 12.53
C GLU A 94 -19.66 -0.50 11.44
N ASN A 95 -20.13 -1.69 11.82
CA ASN A 95 -20.48 -2.74 10.85
C ASN A 95 -21.58 -2.27 9.89
N LYS A 96 -22.64 -1.68 10.42
CA LYS A 96 -23.74 -1.14 9.61
C LYS A 96 -23.24 -0.07 8.66
N TYR A 97 -22.41 0.86 9.13
CA TYR A 97 -21.85 1.94 8.30
C TYR A 97 -21.03 1.40 7.12
N TYR A 98 -20.07 0.49 7.36
CA TYR A 98 -19.20 -0.01 6.29
C TYR A 98 -19.92 -0.97 5.34
N LEU A 99 -20.87 -1.74 5.81
CA LEU A 99 -21.72 -2.56 4.95
C LEU A 99 -22.64 -1.71 4.07
N THR A 100 -23.22 -0.65 4.62
CA THR A 100 -23.97 0.38 3.87
C THR A 100 -23.08 0.99 2.78
N ARG A 101 -21.90 1.46 3.18
CA ARG A 101 -20.96 2.08 2.26
C ARG A 101 -20.53 1.16 1.12
N TRP A 102 -20.26 -0.11 1.43
CA TRP A 102 -19.98 -1.11 0.39
C TRP A 102 -21.16 -1.30 -0.56
N ALA A 103 -22.37 -1.44 -0.04
CA ALA A 103 -23.55 -1.67 -0.87
C ALA A 103 -23.83 -0.47 -1.80
N GLU A 104 -23.71 0.75 -1.30
CA GLU A 104 -23.80 1.97 -2.12
C GLU A 104 -22.76 1.96 -3.25
N LEU A 105 -21.47 1.73 -2.94
CA LEU A 105 -20.39 1.71 -3.92
C LEU A 105 -20.57 0.58 -4.97
N TYR A 106 -21.05 -0.58 -4.55
CA TYR A 106 -21.12 -1.77 -5.41
C TYR A 106 -22.35 -1.78 -6.33
N PHE A 107 -23.51 -1.34 -5.83
CA PHE A 107 -24.78 -1.44 -6.55
C PHE A 107 -25.21 -0.15 -7.26
N SER A 108 -24.66 1.02 -6.89
CA SER A 108 -24.96 2.27 -7.60
C SER A 108 -24.40 2.27 -9.02
N ARG A 109 -25.07 3.01 -9.90
CA ARG A 109 -24.62 3.22 -11.27
C ARG A 109 -24.79 4.69 -11.64
N ASN A 110 -23.67 5.38 -11.72
CA ASN A 110 -23.58 6.76 -12.21
C ASN A 110 -22.38 6.84 -13.15
N ARG A 111 -22.58 7.23 -14.40
CA ARG A 111 -21.54 7.22 -15.44
C ARG A 111 -20.27 8.03 -15.10
N PHE A 112 -20.40 9.03 -14.25
CA PHE A 112 -19.27 9.89 -13.86
C PHE A 112 -18.46 9.30 -12.69
N THR A 113 -19.03 8.41 -11.91
CA THR A 113 -18.40 7.89 -10.69
C THR A 113 -18.22 6.37 -10.68
N ILE A 114 -18.87 5.63 -11.58
CA ILE A 114 -18.95 4.17 -11.57
C ILE A 114 -17.57 3.49 -11.52
N GLU A 115 -16.57 3.99 -12.26
CA GLU A 115 -15.23 3.38 -12.29
C GLU A 115 -14.54 3.53 -10.93
N ARG A 116 -14.65 4.70 -10.32
CA ARG A 116 -14.14 4.98 -8.97
C ARG A 116 -14.88 4.15 -7.93
N ASP A 117 -16.20 4.17 -7.98
CA ASP A 117 -17.06 3.53 -6.98
C ASP A 117 -16.90 2.00 -7.02
N GLN A 118 -16.82 1.40 -8.21
CA GLN A 118 -16.50 -0.01 -8.37
C GLN A 118 -15.10 -0.34 -7.85
N THR A 119 -14.10 0.47 -8.18
CA THR A 119 -12.72 0.27 -7.66
C THR A 119 -12.70 0.30 -6.13
N GLN A 120 -13.40 1.26 -5.52
CA GLN A 120 -13.49 1.37 -4.06
C GLN A 120 -14.27 0.21 -3.44
N SER A 121 -15.32 -0.29 -4.09
CA SER A 121 -16.08 -1.44 -3.62
C SER A 121 -15.23 -2.71 -3.53
N LEU A 122 -14.26 -2.87 -4.44
CA LEU A 122 -13.33 -4.01 -4.45
C LEU A 122 -12.44 -4.06 -3.19
N TYR A 123 -12.20 -2.93 -2.52
CA TYR A 123 -11.42 -2.90 -1.27
C TYR A 123 -12.10 -3.61 -0.11
N PHE A 124 -13.39 -3.88 -0.24
CA PHE A 124 -14.18 -4.65 0.72
C PHE A 124 -14.23 -6.15 0.41
N LEU A 125 -13.74 -6.58 -0.74
CA LEU A 125 -13.84 -7.98 -1.16
C LEU A 125 -12.55 -8.75 -0.85
N ASN A 126 -12.68 -10.03 -0.50
CA ASN A 126 -11.51 -10.89 -0.45
C ASN A 126 -10.98 -11.16 -1.87
N SER A 127 -9.75 -11.65 -1.98
CA SER A 127 -9.06 -11.83 -3.26
C SER A 127 -9.79 -12.77 -4.24
N ASP A 128 -10.54 -13.74 -3.73
CA ASP A 128 -11.25 -14.70 -4.59
C ASP A 128 -12.53 -14.10 -5.17
N VAL A 129 -13.32 -13.44 -4.32
CA VAL A 129 -14.54 -12.72 -4.76
C VAL A 129 -14.14 -11.54 -5.67
N GLN A 130 -13.08 -10.81 -5.31
CA GLN A 130 -12.56 -9.72 -6.14
C GLN A 130 -12.18 -10.20 -7.54
N ARG A 131 -11.44 -11.31 -7.65
CA ARG A 131 -11.09 -11.90 -8.95
C ARG A 131 -12.33 -12.30 -9.73
N ALA A 132 -13.30 -12.97 -9.10
CA ALA A 132 -14.54 -13.37 -9.74
C ALA A 132 -15.31 -12.18 -10.31
N VAL A 133 -15.42 -11.08 -9.56
CA VAL A 133 -16.08 -9.83 -10.01
C VAL A 133 -15.33 -9.21 -11.18
N ILE A 134 -14.00 -9.12 -11.11
CA ILE A 134 -13.16 -8.57 -12.19
C ILE A 134 -13.24 -9.43 -13.44
N ASP A 135 -13.22 -10.76 -13.32
CA ASP A 135 -13.30 -11.67 -14.46
C ASP A 135 -14.69 -11.62 -15.12
N GLN A 136 -15.76 -11.46 -14.31
CA GLN A 136 -17.09 -11.24 -14.83
C GLN A 136 -17.18 -9.93 -15.60
N GLU A 137 -16.64 -8.83 -15.05
CA GLU A 137 -16.63 -7.53 -15.73
C GLU A 137 -15.83 -7.58 -17.04
N ARG A 138 -14.71 -8.31 -17.08
CA ARG A 138 -13.91 -8.50 -18.30
C ARG A 138 -14.70 -9.22 -19.41
N LYS A 139 -15.58 -10.15 -19.04
CA LYS A 139 -16.42 -10.88 -20.00
C LYS A 139 -17.57 -10.02 -20.51
N ASP A 140 -18.24 -9.33 -19.62
CA ASP A 140 -19.49 -8.63 -19.90
C ASP A 140 -19.26 -7.19 -20.36
N SER A 141 -18.10 -6.59 -19.98
CA SER A 141 -17.78 -5.18 -20.20
C SER A 141 -18.92 -4.23 -19.76
N SER A 142 -19.63 -4.61 -18.69
CA SER A 142 -20.87 -3.97 -18.26
C SER A 142 -20.65 -2.51 -17.87
N ILE A 143 -19.54 -2.20 -17.17
CA ILE A 143 -19.18 -0.85 -16.77
C ILE A 143 -18.84 0.00 -18.00
N GLN A 144 -18.03 -0.52 -18.91
CA GLN A 144 -17.66 0.20 -20.13
C GLN A 144 -18.86 0.49 -21.04
N ASN A 145 -19.75 -0.49 -21.18
CA ASN A 145 -20.98 -0.34 -21.95
C ASN A 145 -21.90 0.70 -21.30
N TYR A 146 -22.00 0.68 -19.96
CA TYR A 146 -22.79 1.65 -19.22
C TYR A 146 -22.25 3.09 -19.37
N VAL A 147 -20.93 3.29 -19.33
CA VAL A 147 -20.31 4.61 -19.51
C VAL A 147 -20.54 5.15 -20.92
N LYS A 148 -20.47 4.27 -21.94
CA LYS A 148 -20.65 4.66 -23.35
C LYS A 148 -22.10 5.01 -23.71
N ASP A 149 -23.05 4.31 -23.14
CA ASP A 149 -24.46 4.51 -23.45
C ASP A 149 -25.08 5.58 -22.54
N SER A 150 -25.26 6.77 -23.09
CA SER A 150 -25.81 7.91 -22.36
C SER A 150 -27.31 7.80 -22.08
N THR A 151 -28.00 6.82 -22.63
CA THR A 151 -29.44 6.63 -22.45
C THR A 151 -29.79 5.77 -21.24
N LEU A 152 -28.81 5.02 -20.74
CA LEU A 152 -29.03 4.14 -19.57
C LEU A 152 -29.30 4.98 -18.30
N PRO A 153 -30.27 4.55 -17.47
CA PRO A 153 -30.67 5.27 -16.28
C PRO A 153 -29.55 5.30 -15.23
N TYR A 154 -29.50 6.33 -14.41
CA TYR A 154 -28.76 6.31 -13.17
C TYR A 154 -29.42 5.34 -12.18
N VAL A 155 -28.62 4.72 -11.33
CA VAL A 155 -29.12 3.83 -10.28
C VAL A 155 -28.53 4.29 -8.96
N ASP A 156 -29.39 4.86 -8.11
CA ASP A 156 -29.05 5.20 -6.75
C ASP A 156 -29.48 4.07 -5.81
N VAL A 157 -28.75 3.89 -4.72
CA VAL A 157 -29.02 2.85 -3.73
C VAL A 157 -29.48 3.51 -2.43
N GLU A 158 -30.71 3.26 -2.04
CA GLU A 158 -31.27 3.67 -0.77
C GLU A 158 -31.26 2.50 0.21
N ILE A 159 -30.39 2.53 1.20
CA ILE A 159 -30.37 1.49 2.24
C ILE A 159 -31.56 1.69 3.17
N LYS A 160 -32.37 0.67 3.34
CA LYS A 160 -33.53 0.68 4.24
C LYS A 160 -33.19 0.09 5.60
N ASN A 161 -32.45 -1.03 5.60
CA ASN A 161 -32.08 -1.70 6.83
C ASN A 161 -30.80 -2.51 6.66
N VAL A 162 -30.01 -2.61 7.74
CA VAL A 162 -28.87 -3.53 7.84
C VAL A 162 -29.05 -4.37 9.10
N ILE A 163 -29.36 -5.62 8.89
CA ILE A 163 -29.57 -6.61 9.95
C ILE A 163 -28.27 -7.38 10.10
N LEU A 164 -27.67 -7.30 11.27
CA LEU A 164 -26.48 -8.07 11.63
C LEU A 164 -26.94 -9.33 12.38
N ASP A 165 -26.38 -10.45 11.99
CA ASP A 165 -26.56 -11.69 12.73
C ASP A 165 -25.66 -11.70 13.99
N ASP A 166 -25.24 -12.84 14.50
CA ASP A 166 -24.39 -12.93 15.67
C ASP A 166 -22.98 -12.34 15.45
N LEU A 167 -22.62 -11.29 16.19
CA LEU A 167 -21.29 -10.66 16.18
C LEU A 167 -20.29 -11.28 17.15
N ARG A 168 -20.60 -12.43 17.75
CA ARG A 168 -19.73 -13.05 18.76
C ARG A 168 -18.62 -13.87 18.14
N GLN A 169 -18.84 -14.43 16.95
CA GLN A 169 -17.90 -15.34 16.31
C GLN A 169 -17.76 -15.05 14.81
N SER A 170 -16.50 -14.94 14.36
CA SER A 170 -16.14 -14.83 12.94
C SER A 170 -16.26 -16.20 12.24
N PRO A 171 -16.67 -16.28 10.97
CA PRO A 171 -17.10 -15.16 10.10
C PRO A 171 -18.48 -14.61 10.47
N TYR A 172 -18.64 -13.31 10.29
CA TYR A 172 -19.88 -12.59 10.58
C TYR A 172 -20.83 -12.63 9.38
N SER A 173 -22.14 -12.56 9.65
CA SER A 173 -23.17 -12.50 8.62
C SER A 173 -24.04 -11.27 8.78
N ALA A 174 -24.48 -10.73 7.66
CA ALA A 174 -25.39 -9.60 7.62
C ALA A 174 -26.36 -9.71 6.44
N ARG A 175 -27.50 -9.05 6.59
CA ARG A 175 -28.48 -8.85 5.53
C ARG A 175 -28.69 -7.35 5.33
N ILE A 176 -28.54 -6.89 4.10
CA ILE A 176 -28.70 -5.50 3.70
C ILE A 176 -29.95 -5.42 2.84
N GLU A 177 -30.96 -4.69 3.31
CA GLU A 177 -32.19 -4.42 2.57
C GLU A 177 -32.09 -3.02 1.96
N PHE A 178 -32.24 -2.92 0.66
CA PHE A 178 -32.09 -1.66 -0.06
C PHE A 178 -33.02 -1.57 -1.26
N GLU A 179 -33.21 -0.35 -1.73
CA GLU A 179 -33.93 -0.08 -2.97
C GLU A 179 -32.97 0.48 -4.02
N LYS A 180 -33.07 -0.03 -5.24
CA LYS A 180 -32.45 0.56 -6.42
C LYS A 180 -33.44 1.53 -7.04
N VAL A 181 -33.12 2.80 -7.04
CA VAL A 181 -33.91 3.86 -7.63
C VAL A 181 -33.30 4.21 -8.98
N TYR A 182 -34.07 3.96 -10.03
CA TYR A 182 -33.66 4.23 -11.41
C TYR A 182 -34.15 5.61 -11.81
N SER A 183 -33.24 6.50 -12.23
CA SER A 183 -33.57 7.86 -12.63
C SER A 183 -33.17 8.12 -14.08
N ASN A 184 -33.94 8.94 -14.76
CA ASN A 184 -33.66 9.37 -16.12
C ASN A 184 -32.39 10.25 -16.13
N PRO A 185 -31.40 9.98 -17.02
CA PRO A 185 -30.16 10.74 -17.09
C PRO A 185 -30.34 12.23 -17.53
N SER A 186 -31.46 12.58 -18.14
CA SER A 186 -31.69 13.95 -18.66
C SER A 186 -32.33 14.90 -17.65
N ASP A 187 -33.32 14.42 -16.90
CA ASP A 187 -34.13 15.25 -16.01
C ASP A 187 -34.19 14.73 -14.54
N HIS A 188 -33.47 13.65 -14.26
CA HIS A 188 -33.41 12.99 -12.95
C HIS A 188 -34.77 12.53 -12.40
N THR A 189 -35.80 12.41 -13.25
CA THR A 189 -37.09 11.85 -12.82
C THR A 189 -36.95 10.38 -12.49
N GLU A 190 -37.60 9.93 -11.43
CA GLU A 190 -37.66 8.51 -11.05
C GLU A 190 -38.42 7.72 -12.07
N LEU A 191 -37.81 6.69 -12.64
CA LEU A 191 -38.41 5.80 -13.64
C LEU A 191 -39.03 4.57 -13.00
N LYS A 192 -38.32 3.95 -12.07
CA LYS A 192 -38.75 2.77 -11.33
C LYS A 192 -37.95 2.61 -10.05
N ARG A 193 -38.45 1.78 -9.16
CA ARG A 193 -37.85 1.42 -7.89
C ARG A 193 -37.95 -0.09 -7.70
N GLU A 194 -36.84 -0.70 -7.30
CA GLU A 194 -36.75 -2.15 -7.09
C GLU A 194 -36.23 -2.43 -5.68
N ARG A 195 -36.88 -3.34 -4.96
CA ARG A 195 -36.41 -3.81 -3.66
C ARG A 195 -35.44 -4.94 -3.83
N TRP A 196 -34.34 -4.88 -3.11
CA TRP A 196 -33.28 -5.87 -3.15
C TRP A 196 -32.84 -6.23 -1.74
N THR A 197 -32.36 -7.46 -1.59
CA THR A 197 -31.73 -7.94 -0.35
C THR A 197 -30.40 -8.57 -0.68
N ALA A 198 -29.32 -8.09 -0.05
CA ALA A 198 -28.01 -8.69 -0.14
C ALA A 198 -27.67 -9.42 1.16
N SER A 199 -27.38 -10.72 1.05
CA SER A 199 -26.82 -11.52 2.14
C SER A 199 -25.30 -11.50 2.04
N VAL A 200 -24.60 -11.13 3.11
CA VAL A 200 -23.16 -10.89 3.13
C VAL A 200 -22.53 -11.68 4.26
N THR A 201 -21.44 -12.39 3.96
CA THR A 201 -20.58 -13.00 4.98
C THR A 201 -19.22 -12.28 4.94
N TYR A 202 -18.72 -11.83 6.09
CA TYR A 202 -17.53 -10.99 6.16
C TYR A 202 -16.66 -11.30 7.39
N VAL A 203 -15.41 -10.87 7.33
CA VAL A 203 -14.40 -10.96 8.38
C VAL A 203 -13.67 -9.62 8.49
N PHE A 204 -12.87 -9.43 9.51
CA PHE A 204 -11.96 -8.29 9.63
C PHE A 204 -10.53 -8.73 9.38
N ARG A 205 -9.77 -7.95 8.57
CA ARG A 205 -8.33 -8.14 8.34
C ARG A 205 -7.56 -7.31 9.35
N GLU A 206 -6.52 -7.86 9.92
CA GLU A 206 -5.62 -7.14 10.82
C GLU A 206 -4.77 -6.09 10.09
N ASN A 207 -4.39 -6.38 8.84
CA ASN A 207 -3.53 -5.52 8.04
C ASN A 207 -4.31 -4.92 6.87
N VAL A 208 -4.52 -3.61 6.90
CA VAL A 208 -5.16 -2.83 5.83
C VAL A 208 -4.07 -2.10 5.04
N LYS A 209 -4.13 -2.15 3.71
CA LYS A 209 -3.18 -1.44 2.86
C LYS A 209 -3.44 0.07 2.89
N ASN A 210 -2.37 0.87 2.76
CA ASN A 210 -2.47 2.33 2.83
C ASN A 210 -3.47 2.96 1.83
N ASN A 211 -3.61 2.38 0.63
CA ASN A 211 -4.56 2.84 -0.38
C ASN A 211 -6.02 2.48 -0.06
N GLU A 212 -6.25 1.53 0.84
CA GLU A 212 -7.59 1.09 1.27
C GLU A 212 -8.07 1.85 2.51
N LEU A 213 -7.14 2.43 3.31
CA LEU A 213 -7.42 3.06 4.60
C LEU A 213 -8.47 4.18 4.52
N ALA A 214 -8.48 4.96 3.44
CA ALA A 214 -9.45 6.06 3.28
C ALA A 214 -10.90 5.56 3.09
N VAL A 215 -11.09 4.34 2.60
CA VAL A 215 -12.40 3.78 2.26
C VAL A 215 -12.82 2.71 3.26
N ASN A 216 -11.89 1.85 3.67
CA ASN A 216 -12.13 0.68 4.54
C ASN A 216 -11.06 0.56 5.63
N PRO A 217 -10.96 1.51 6.56
CA PRO A 217 -9.94 1.51 7.61
C PRO A 217 -10.05 0.33 8.58
N LEU A 218 -11.25 -0.24 8.74
CA LEU A 218 -11.47 -1.40 9.61
C LEU A 218 -11.04 -2.73 8.98
N GLY A 219 -10.72 -2.74 7.68
CA GLY A 219 -10.40 -3.95 6.98
C GLY A 219 -11.56 -4.94 6.87
N LEU A 220 -12.82 -4.45 6.92
CA LEU A 220 -14.00 -5.28 6.69
C LEU A 220 -13.88 -5.98 5.33
N THR A 221 -13.88 -7.30 5.33
CA THR A 221 -13.60 -8.09 4.14
C THR A 221 -14.72 -9.09 3.89
N ILE A 222 -15.43 -8.89 2.81
CA ILE A 222 -16.54 -9.73 2.36
C ILE A 222 -15.95 -10.98 1.69
N VAL A 223 -16.25 -12.14 2.26
CA VAL A 223 -15.81 -13.44 1.76
C VAL A 223 -16.83 -14.11 0.87
N ARG A 224 -18.10 -13.69 1.00
CA ARG A 224 -19.20 -14.14 0.16
C ARG A 224 -20.32 -13.11 0.20
N PHE A 225 -20.97 -12.90 -0.93
CA PHE A 225 -22.23 -12.17 -0.97
C PHE A 225 -23.16 -12.72 -2.07
N ARG A 226 -24.45 -12.49 -1.91
CA ARG A 226 -25.47 -12.76 -2.88
C ARG A 226 -26.55 -11.68 -2.75
N ALA A 227 -27.00 -11.14 -3.87
CA ALA A 227 -28.09 -10.17 -3.90
C ALA A 227 -29.24 -10.73 -4.73
N ASP A 228 -30.42 -10.71 -4.16
CA ASP A 228 -31.64 -11.17 -4.79
C ASP A 228 -32.69 -10.04 -4.79
N GLN A 229 -33.44 -9.93 -5.89
CA GLN A 229 -34.55 -8.99 -5.97
C GLN A 229 -35.71 -9.54 -5.14
N ALA A 230 -36.24 -8.70 -4.26
CA ALA A 230 -37.46 -9.04 -3.52
C ALA A 230 -38.65 -8.88 -4.45
N PHE A 231 -39.38 -9.99 -4.68
CA PHE A 231 -40.65 -9.93 -5.39
C PHE A 231 -41.68 -9.30 -4.46
N SER A 232 -42.35 -8.25 -4.96
CA SER A 232 -43.53 -7.65 -4.33
C SER A 232 -44.78 -8.40 -4.69
#